data_f9cfcf4658973acdda90cb37ed8d39b9
#
_entry.id   f9cfcf4658973acdda90cb37ed8d39b9
#
_cell.length_a   1.000
_cell.length_b   1.000
_cell.length_c   1.000
_cell.angle_alpha   90.00
_cell.angle_beta   90.00
_cell.angle_gamma   90.00
#
_symmetry.space_group_name_H-M   'P 1'
#
loop_
_entity.id
_entity.type
_entity.pdbx_description
1 polymer ?
#
loop_
_entity_poly.entity_id
_entity_poly.type
_entity_poly.pdbx_seq_one_letter_code
_entity_poly.pdbx_strand_id
1 'polypeptide(L)'
;MEASSQDNNFELKNSEDRGAGIITKCSFSQGEVVMRGVIDRITNVNHEHASQIGENEFVTPVGFMALVNHSCRPNCGIKLNETGAHDYVAIQDIVFGEEITFDYAMQNYDVRHFPSKCLCGVKNCRGVIGGWKDLPIDKKQQYKGFVAPYLLELDIKNNS
;
A
#
# COMPACT_ATOMS: atom_id res chain seq x y z
N MET A 1 -18.65 -3.15 1.83
CA MET A 1 -17.60 -2.90 0.82
C MET A 1 -18.07 -3.47 -0.51
N GLU A 2 -18.20 -2.65 -1.50
CA GLU A 2 -18.59 -3.12 -2.83
C GLU A 2 -17.44 -3.85 -3.51
N ALA A 3 -17.73 -4.98 -4.16
CA ALA A 3 -16.74 -5.70 -4.95
C ALA A 3 -16.43 -4.92 -6.24
N SER A 4 -15.16 -4.88 -6.60
CA SER A 4 -14.70 -4.32 -7.87
C SER A 4 -14.61 -5.43 -8.93
N SER A 5 -14.84 -5.09 -10.20
CA SER A 5 -14.67 -6.07 -11.29
C SER A 5 -13.23 -6.62 -11.36
N GLN A 6 -12.25 -5.83 -10.97
CA GLN A 6 -10.86 -6.30 -10.91
C GLN A 6 -10.63 -7.36 -9.82
N ASP A 7 -11.48 -7.42 -8.79
CA ASP A 7 -11.36 -8.37 -7.68
C ASP A 7 -11.46 -9.83 -8.18
N ASN A 8 -12.03 -10.06 -9.36
CA ASN A 8 -12.08 -11.39 -9.99
C ASN A 8 -10.68 -11.99 -10.23
N ASN A 9 -9.64 -11.15 -10.31
CA ASN A 9 -8.25 -11.59 -10.49
C ASN A 9 -7.55 -11.93 -9.17
N PHE A 10 -8.26 -11.84 -8.06
CA PHE A 10 -7.70 -12.01 -6.72
C PHE A 10 -8.56 -12.91 -5.86
N GLU A 11 -7.95 -13.40 -4.80
CA GLU A 11 -8.58 -14.25 -3.79
C GLU A 11 -8.25 -13.72 -2.40
N LEU A 12 -9.28 -13.64 -1.56
CA LEU A 12 -9.09 -13.31 -0.14
C LEU A 12 -8.66 -14.58 0.61
N LYS A 13 -7.53 -14.52 1.27
CA LYS A 13 -7.02 -15.63 2.09
C LYS A 13 -6.78 -15.15 3.52
N ASN A 14 -7.40 -15.84 4.46
CA ASN A 14 -7.19 -15.58 5.88
C ASN A 14 -5.93 -16.27 6.38
N SER A 15 -5.14 -15.57 7.19
CA SER A 15 -4.04 -16.14 7.95
C SER A 15 -4.30 -15.96 9.44
N GLU A 16 -3.73 -16.86 10.25
CA GLU A 16 -3.91 -16.80 11.72
C GLU A 16 -3.21 -15.58 12.33
N ASP A 17 -2.08 -15.16 11.73
CA ASP A 17 -1.21 -14.14 12.30
C ASP A 17 -1.48 -12.71 11.81
N ARG A 18 -1.91 -12.56 10.55
CA ARG A 18 -2.01 -11.25 9.88
C ARG A 18 -3.42 -10.87 9.42
N GLY A 19 -4.40 -11.72 9.70
CA GLY A 19 -5.75 -11.53 9.21
C GLY A 19 -5.89 -11.85 7.72
N ALA A 20 -6.74 -11.11 7.01
CA ALA A 20 -6.97 -11.33 5.59
C ALA A 20 -5.82 -10.77 4.73
N GLY A 21 -5.45 -11.50 3.69
CA GLY A 21 -4.50 -11.09 2.66
C GLY A 21 -5.08 -11.34 1.27
N ILE A 22 -4.53 -10.69 0.27
CA ILE A 22 -4.98 -10.78 -1.11
C ILE A 22 -3.97 -11.55 -1.95
N ILE A 23 -4.41 -12.67 -2.51
CA ILE A 23 -3.59 -13.55 -3.37
C ILE A 23 -3.97 -13.31 -4.83
N THR A 24 -2.99 -13.16 -5.70
CA THR A 24 -3.27 -13.02 -7.13
C THR A 24 -3.56 -14.37 -7.80
N LYS A 25 -4.54 -14.37 -8.70
CA LYS A 25 -4.87 -15.49 -9.58
C LYS A 25 -4.34 -15.31 -11.00
N CYS A 26 -3.48 -14.33 -11.21
CA CYS A 26 -2.80 -14.11 -12.48
C CYS A 26 -1.38 -13.58 -12.22
N SER A 27 -0.57 -13.47 -13.26
CA SER A 27 0.79 -12.95 -13.19
C SER A 27 0.84 -11.51 -13.69
N PHE A 28 1.76 -10.73 -13.14
CA PHE A 28 2.02 -9.35 -13.57
C PHE A 28 3.51 -9.18 -13.84
N SER A 29 3.84 -8.46 -14.90
CA SER A 29 5.20 -8.02 -15.14
C SER A 29 5.50 -6.72 -14.38
N GLN A 30 6.75 -6.51 -14.05
CA GLN A 30 7.21 -5.26 -13.45
C GLN A 30 6.70 -4.06 -14.27
N GLY A 31 6.10 -3.09 -13.59
CA GLY A 31 5.53 -1.88 -14.19
C GLY A 31 4.04 -1.96 -14.51
N GLU A 32 3.44 -3.14 -14.49
CA GLU A 32 2.00 -3.27 -14.72
C GLU A 32 1.17 -2.80 -13.53
N VAL A 33 0.00 -2.23 -13.84
CA VAL A 33 -1.00 -1.92 -12.81
C VAL A 33 -1.61 -3.22 -12.30
N VAL A 34 -1.41 -3.51 -11.02
CA VAL A 34 -1.94 -4.70 -10.36
C VAL A 34 -3.37 -4.46 -9.91
N MET A 35 -3.61 -3.33 -9.25
CA MET A 35 -4.94 -2.89 -8.82
C MET A 35 -5.10 -1.41 -9.12
N ARG A 36 -6.17 -1.06 -9.85
CA ARG A 36 -6.52 0.32 -10.10
C ARG A 36 -7.27 0.90 -8.90
N GLY A 37 -6.81 2.04 -8.42
CA GLY A 37 -7.45 2.76 -7.32
C GLY A 37 -8.76 3.39 -7.76
N VAL A 38 -9.82 3.12 -6.99
CA VAL A 38 -11.13 3.76 -7.12
C VAL A 38 -11.56 4.20 -5.74
N ILE A 39 -11.90 5.47 -5.59
CA ILE A 39 -12.36 6.04 -4.33
C ILE A 39 -13.82 5.70 -4.13
N ASP A 40 -14.12 4.98 -3.03
CA ASP A 40 -15.48 4.74 -2.57
C ASP A 40 -15.98 5.90 -1.70
N ARG A 41 -15.15 6.33 -0.75
CA ARG A 41 -15.54 7.32 0.24
C ARG A 41 -14.38 8.22 0.63
N ILE A 42 -14.65 9.50 0.77
CA ILE A 42 -13.70 10.46 1.37
C ILE A 42 -13.97 10.52 2.88
N THR A 43 -12.93 10.50 3.66
CA THR A 43 -12.98 10.61 5.12
C THR A 43 -11.91 11.59 5.61
N ASN A 44 -12.15 12.20 6.76
CA ASN A 44 -11.17 13.08 7.40
C ASN A 44 -10.41 12.39 8.55
N VAL A 45 -10.63 11.10 8.72
CA VAL A 45 -9.99 10.28 9.76
C VAL A 45 -9.28 9.10 9.12
N ASN A 46 -8.02 8.89 9.47
CA ASN A 46 -7.29 7.71 9.06
C ASN A 46 -7.75 6.48 9.86
N HIS A 47 -7.85 5.35 9.21
CA HIS A 47 -8.18 4.07 9.82
C HIS A 47 -7.55 2.92 9.01
N GLU A 48 -7.64 1.69 9.52
CA GLU A 48 -6.96 0.52 8.97
C GLU A 48 -7.27 0.20 7.50
N HIS A 49 -8.42 0.65 6.99
CA HIS A 49 -8.83 0.43 5.60
C HIS A 49 -8.80 1.70 4.75
N ALA A 50 -8.30 2.81 5.31
CA ALA A 50 -8.17 4.06 4.59
C ALA A 50 -6.82 4.17 3.87
N SER A 51 -6.83 4.90 2.77
CA SER A 51 -5.64 5.33 2.05
C SER A 51 -5.43 6.82 2.28
N GLN A 52 -4.23 7.20 2.67
CA GLN A 52 -3.88 8.61 2.78
C GLN A 52 -3.45 9.12 1.41
N ILE A 53 -4.14 10.12 0.89
CA ILE A 53 -3.87 10.72 -0.43
C ILE A 53 -3.33 12.15 -0.34
N GLY A 54 -3.28 12.71 0.87
CA GLY A 54 -2.74 14.02 1.16
C GLY A 54 -2.47 14.17 2.65
N GLU A 55 -1.89 15.30 3.06
CA GLU A 55 -1.51 15.52 4.48
C GLU A 55 -2.69 15.29 5.45
N ASN A 56 -3.88 15.73 5.09
CA ASN A 56 -5.10 15.58 5.88
C ASN A 56 -6.26 15.00 5.04
N GLU A 57 -5.94 14.28 4.00
CA GLU A 57 -6.92 13.72 3.07
C GLU A 57 -6.83 12.21 3.07
N PHE A 58 -7.95 11.57 3.39
CA PHE A 58 -8.06 10.12 3.46
C PHE A 58 -9.24 9.64 2.64
N VAL A 59 -9.11 8.47 2.03
CA VAL A 59 -10.16 7.85 1.25
C VAL A 59 -10.26 6.37 1.57
N THR A 60 -11.44 5.80 1.41
CA THR A 60 -11.62 4.35 1.42
C THR A 60 -11.65 3.87 -0.02
N PRO A 61 -10.75 2.98 -0.43
CA PRO A 61 -10.79 2.42 -1.77
C PRO A 61 -11.87 1.36 -1.91
N VAL A 62 -12.33 1.16 -3.17
CA VAL A 62 -13.28 0.10 -3.50
C VAL A 62 -12.57 -1.25 -3.54
N GLY A 63 -13.27 -2.29 -3.07
CA GLY A 63 -12.87 -3.68 -3.26
C GLY A 63 -11.71 -4.14 -2.38
N PHE A 64 -10.95 -5.10 -2.88
CA PHE A 64 -9.88 -5.76 -2.14
C PHE A 64 -8.66 -4.88 -1.83
N MET A 65 -8.53 -3.72 -2.47
CA MET A 65 -7.41 -2.81 -2.21
C MET A 65 -7.30 -2.42 -0.73
N ALA A 66 -8.43 -2.24 -0.05
CA ALA A 66 -8.48 -1.92 1.37
C ALA A 66 -7.92 -3.03 2.29
N LEU A 67 -7.75 -4.24 1.76
CA LEU A 67 -7.35 -5.44 2.49
C LEU A 67 -5.93 -5.91 2.15
N VAL A 68 -5.21 -5.19 1.29
CA VAL A 68 -3.83 -5.52 0.93
C VAL A 68 -2.90 -5.28 2.12
N ASN A 69 -2.13 -6.30 2.47
CA ASN A 69 -1.25 -6.27 3.64
C ASN A 69 0.06 -5.51 3.39
N HIS A 70 0.64 -5.06 4.49
CA HIS A 70 1.98 -4.50 4.53
C HIS A 70 3.07 -5.57 4.38
N SER A 71 4.14 -5.24 3.68
CA SER A 71 5.41 -5.97 3.73
C SER A 71 6.58 -4.98 3.74
N CYS A 72 7.62 -5.31 4.49
CA CYS A 72 8.90 -4.59 4.45
C CYS A 72 9.70 -4.89 3.16
N ARG A 73 9.28 -5.91 2.40
CA ARG A 73 9.78 -6.26 1.07
C ARG A 73 8.59 -6.46 0.14
N PRO A 74 7.93 -5.37 -0.27
CA PRO A 74 6.70 -5.47 -1.04
C PRO A 74 6.95 -5.84 -2.50
N ASN A 75 5.91 -6.35 -3.16
CA ASN A 75 5.92 -6.58 -4.61
C ASN A 75 5.17 -5.48 -5.39
N CYS A 76 4.47 -4.59 -4.69
CA CYS A 76 3.80 -3.43 -5.29
C CYS A 76 4.29 -2.11 -4.70
N GLY A 77 4.22 -1.08 -5.51
CA GLY A 77 4.38 0.32 -5.14
C GLY A 77 3.12 1.12 -5.47
N ILE A 78 3.17 2.40 -5.21
CA ILE A 78 2.04 3.33 -5.35
C ILE A 78 2.27 4.27 -6.53
N LYS A 79 1.23 4.46 -7.35
CA LYS A 79 1.18 5.49 -8.39
C LYS A 79 -0.14 6.26 -8.29
N LEU A 80 -0.06 7.58 -8.35
CA LEU A 80 -1.25 8.42 -8.43
C LEU A 80 -1.88 8.26 -9.82
N ASN A 81 -3.19 8.02 -9.88
CA ASN A 81 -3.93 7.97 -11.14
C ASN A 81 -4.66 9.30 -11.42
N GLU A 82 -5.29 9.39 -12.60
CA GLU A 82 -5.93 10.61 -13.05
C GLU A 82 -7.17 11.04 -12.24
N THR A 83 -7.69 10.14 -11.39
CA THR A 83 -8.83 10.45 -10.50
C THR A 83 -8.40 10.96 -9.14
N GLY A 84 -7.09 10.97 -8.85
CA GLY A 84 -6.55 11.29 -7.53
C GLY A 84 -6.45 10.10 -6.59
N ALA A 85 -6.86 8.90 -7.03
CA ALA A 85 -6.67 7.65 -6.29
C ALA A 85 -5.28 7.08 -6.51
N HIS A 86 -4.88 6.13 -5.68
CA HIS A 86 -3.61 5.42 -5.81
C HIS A 86 -3.80 4.06 -6.47
N ASP A 87 -3.06 3.81 -7.55
CA ASP A 87 -2.93 2.48 -8.13
C ASP A 87 -1.84 1.70 -7.40
N TYR A 88 -1.99 0.38 -7.29
CA TYR A 88 -0.91 -0.52 -6.93
C TYR A 88 -0.25 -1.04 -8.21
N VAL A 89 1.05 -0.81 -8.32
CA VAL A 89 1.85 -1.12 -9.51
C VAL A 89 2.93 -2.13 -9.13
N ALA A 90 3.13 -3.15 -9.95
CA ALA A 90 4.17 -4.15 -9.72
C ALA A 90 5.56 -3.49 -9.79
N ILE A 91 6.35 -3.63 -8.73
CA ILE A 91 7.75 -3.16 -8.70
C ILE A 91 8.74 -4.28 -8.99
N GLN A 92 8.24 -5.47 -9.19
CA GLN A 92 8.92 -6.68 -9.66
C GLN A 92 7.90 -7.57 -10.34
N ASP A 93 8.35 -8.63 -11.01
CA ASP A 93 7.44 -9.61 -11.57
C ASP A 93 6.71 -10.32 -10.42
N ILE A 94 5.40 -10.53 -10.59
CA ILE A 94 4.53 -11.20 -9.63
C ILE A 94 3.92 -12.40 -10.33
N VAL A 95 4.03 -13.58 -9.72
CA VAL A 95 3.48 -14.80 -10.30
C VAL A 95 2.18 -15.22 -9.63
N PHE A 96 1.38 -16.01 -10.33
CA PHE A 96 0.16 -16.63 -9.80
C PHE A 96 0.39 -17.22 -8.40
N GLY A 97 -0.50 -16.92 -7.48
CA GLY A 97 -0.46 -17.47 -6.11
C GLY A 97 0.32 -16.63 -5.10
N GLU A 98 1.01 -15.59 -5.53
CA GLU A 98 1.69 -14.69 -4.59
C GLU A 98 0.70 -13.76 -3.88
N GLU A 99 1.01 -13.42 -2.64
CA GLU A 99 0.29 -12.38 -1.90
C GLU A 99 0.68 -11.01 -2.44
N ILE A 100 -0.30 -10.17 -2.74
CA ILE A 100 -0.08 -8.77 -3.10
C ILE A 100 0.22 -7.99 -1.82
N THR A 101 1.32 -7.26 -1.82
CA THR A 101 1.75 -6.45 -0.67
C THR A 101 2.31 -5.11 -1.13
N PHE A 102 2.18 -4.11 -0.27
CA PHE A 102 2.92 -2.86 -0.41
C PHE A 102 3.45 -2.44 0.97
N ASP A 103 4.42 -1.57 1.01
CA ASP A 103 4.87 -0.98 2.26
C ASP A 103 3.93 0.17 2.61
N TYR A 104 3.30 0.11 3.78
CA TYR A 104 2.35 1.15 4.20
C TYR A 104 2.98 2.55 4.25
N ALA A 105 4.30 2.62 4.41
CA ALA A 105 5.04 3.87 4.33
C ALA A 105 5.07 4.50 2.93
N MET A 106 4.77 3.74 1.88
CA MET A 106 4.67 4.28 0.51
C MET A 106 3.45 5.18 0.31
N GLN A 107 2.50 5.13 1.23
CA GLN A 107 1.22 5.83 1.12
C GLN A 107 0.92 6.68 2.35
N ASN A 108 1.37 6.27 3.53
CA ASN A 108 1.07 6.92 4.79
C ASN A 108 2.30 7.64 5.34
N TYR A 109 2.14 8.89 5.73
CA TYR A 109 3.19 9.65 6.39
C TYR A 109 3.44 9.14 7.82
N ASP A 110 2.34 8.84 8.53
CA ASP A 110 2.32 8.35 9.91
C ASP A 110 1.24 7.26 10.05
N VAL A 111 1.57 6.15 10.70
CA VAL A 111 0.66 4.98 10.83
C VAL A 111 0.34 4.64 12.30
N ARG A 112 0.23 5.63 13.16
CA ARG A 112 -0.03 5.43 14.61
C ARG A 112 -1.27 4.60 14.93
N HIS A 113 -2.22 4.49 14.02
CA HIS A 113 -3.45 3.74 14.17
C HIS A 113 -3.32 2.23 13.84
N PHE A 114 -2.15 1.79 13.36
CA PHE A 114 -1.88 0.38 13.09
C PHE A 114 -1.16 -0.28 14.29
N PRO A 115 -1.27 -1.63 14.42
CA PRO A 115 -0.38 -2.36 15.32
C PRO A 115 1.07 -2.05 14.99
N SER A 116 1.86 -1.72 15.99
CA SER A 116 3.27 -1.36 15.77
C SER A 116 4.14 -2.53 15.31
N LYS A 117 3.78 -3.76 15.67
CA LYS A 117 4.55 -4.95 15.34
C LYS A 117 4.28 -5.39 13.90
N CYS A 118 5.35 -5.51 13.11
CA CYS A 118 5.29 -6.06 11.75
C CYS A 118 5.39 -7.58 11.77
N LEU A 119 4.45 -8.25 11.11
CA LEU A 119 4.38 -9.70 10.99
C LEU A 119 4.59 -10.17 9.53
N CYS A 120 5.24 -9.35 8.69
CA CYS A 120 5.40 -9.69 7.26
C CYS A 120 6.28 -10.92 7.00
N GLY A 121 7.10 -11.33 7.95
CA GLY A 121 7.90 -12.57 7.89
C GLY A 121 9.09 -12.53 6.94
N VAL A 122 9.41 -11.40 6.31
CA VAL A 122 10.57 -11.30 5.42
C VAL A 122 11.87 -11.23 6.23
N LYS A 123 12.97 -11.69 5.63
CA LYS A 123 14.29 -11.79 6.29
C LYS A 123 14.76 -10.45 6.86
N ASN A 124 14.54 -9.35 6.15
CA ASN A 124 14.95 -8.00 6.55
C ASN A 124 13.79 -7.17 7.09
N CYS A 125 12.85 -7.81 7.78
CA CYS A 125 11.71 -7.13 8.40
C CYS A 125 12.22 -6.07 9.39
N ARG A 126 11.64 -4.86 9.31
CA ARG A 126 11.97 -3.76 10.22
C ARG A 126 11.43 -3.95 11.63
N GLY A 127 10.59 -4.98 11.84
CA GLY A 127 9.99 -5.32 13.13
C GLY A 127 8.81 -4.46 13.53
N VAL A 128 8.67 -3.28 12.94
CA VAL A 128 7.56 -2.34 13.18
C VAL A 128 6.98 -1.85 11.87
N ILE A 129 5.67 -1.57 11.86
CA ILE A 129 5.01 -0.89 10.76
C ILE A 129 5.09 0.60 11.05
N GLY A 130 5.84 1.32 10.22
CA GLY A 130 6.01 2.77 10.33
C GLY A 130 5.47 3.50 9.11
N GLY A 131 5.40 4.83 9.20
CA GLY A 131 5.07 5.70 8.09
C GLY A 131 6.31 6.16 7.32
N TRP A 132 6.08 6.96 6.29
CA TRP A 132 7.15 7.53 5.46
C TRP A 132 8.19 8.31 6.29
N LYS A 133 7.74 9.06 7.30
CA LYS A 133 8.63 9.82 8.18
C LYS A 133 9.64 8.94 8.93
N ASP A 134 9.29 7.67 9.17
CA ASP A 134 10.08 6.74 9.97
C ASP A 134 11.02 5.88 9.11
N LEU A 135 10.89 5.93 7.77
CA LEU A 135 11.72 5.14 6.87
C LEU A 135 13.18 5.61 6.85
N PRO A 136 14.13 4.65 6.87
CA PRO A 136 15.53 4.96 6.56
C PRO A 136 15.67 5.59 5.17
N ILE A 137 16.67 6.45 5.02
CA ILE A 137 16.88 7.20 3.77
C ILE A 137 17.17 6.31 2.57
N ASP A 138 17.87 5.20 2.75
CA ASP A 138 18.12 4.21 1.71
C ASP A 138 16.83 3.56 1.20
N LYS A 139 15.88 3.31 2.10
CA LYS A 139 14.54 2.80 1.74
C LYS A 139 13.74 3.84 0.96
N LYS A 140 13.77 5.10 1.39
CA LYS A 140 13.13 6.20 0.65
C LYS A 140 13.67 6.31 -0.77
N GLN A 141 14.99 6.18 -0.95
CA GLN A 141 15.63 6.18 -2.26
C GLN A 141 15.22 4.97 -3.11
N GLN A 142 15.14 3.78 -2.51
CA GLN A 142 14.72 2.56 -3.17
C GLN A 142 13.27 2.65 -3.69
N TYR A 143 12.40 3.34 -2.96
CA TYR A 143 10.99 3.50 -3.30
C TYR A 143 10.70 4.69 -4.21
N LYS A 144 11.71 5.44 -4.61
CA LYS A 144 11.55 6.62 -5.46
C LYS A 144 10.77 6.30 -6.73
N GLY A 145 9.71 7.10 -6.99
CA GLY A 145 8.82 6.90 -8.13
C GLY A 145 7.64 5.96 -7.86
N PHE A 146 7.59 5.32 -6.70
CA PHE A 146 6.54 4.35 -6.32
C PHE A 146 5.87 4.68 -4.99
N VAL A 147 5.80 5.95 -4.65
CA VAL A 147 5.17 6.44 -3.41
C VAL A 147 4.17 7.54 -3.73
N ALA A 148 3.24 7.76 -2.81
CA ALA A 148 2.28 8.85 -2.92
C ALA A 148 3.02 10.20 -3.01
N PRO A 149 2.76 11.03 -4.03
CA PRO A 149 3.53 12.26 -4.26
C PRO A 149 3.53 13.26 -3.10
N TYR A 150 2.43 13.34 -2.34
CA TYR A 150 2.34 14.25 -1.20
C TYR A 150 3.40 13.96 -0.11
N LEU A 151 3.90 12.72 -0.01
CA LEU A 151 4.95 12.33 0.95
C LEU A 151 6.25 13.07 0.67
N LEU A 152 6.60 13.22 -0.61
CA LEU A 152 7.79 13.96 -1.04
C LEU A 152 7.63 15.46 -0.76
N GLU A 153 6.43 15.99 -0.93
CA GLU A 153 6.11 17.39 -0.61
C GLU A 153 6.24 17.65 0.90
N LEU A 154 5.77 16.71 1.74
CA LEU A 154 5.92 16.80 3.18
C LEU A 154 7.38 16.74 3.63
N ASP A 155 8.22 15.91 3.01
CA ASP A 155 9.64 15.87 3.31
C ASP A 155 10.31 17.22 3.02
N ILE A 156 9.99 17.86 1.90
CA ILE A 156 10.49 19.20 1.53
C ILE A 156 10.04 20.22 2.57
N LYS A 157 8.75 20.22 2.93
CA LYS A 157 8.15 21.15 3.90
C LYS A 157 8.79 21.02 5.28
N ASN A 158 9.03 19.79 5.73
CA ASN A 158 9.52 19.52 7.09
C ASN A 158 11.04 19.62 7.22
N ASN A 159 11.79 19.60 6.11
CA ASN A 159 13.27 19.72 6.08
C ASN A 159 13.76 21.11 5.64
N SER A 160 12.87 22.05 5.45
CA SER A 160 13.20 23.43 5.11
C SER A 160 13.17 24.36 6.33
#